data_9d6db53b043d2fee7174b67cd952673f
#
_entry.id   9d6db53b043d2fee7174b67cd952673f
#
_cell.length_a   1.000
_cell.length_b   1.000
_cell.length_c   1.000
_cell.angle_alpha   90.00
_cell.angle_beta   90.00
_cell.angle_gamma   90.00
#
_symmetry.space_group_name_H-M   'P 1'
#
loop_
_entity.id
_entity.type
_entity.pdbx_description
1 polymer ?
#
loop_
_entity_poly.entity_id
_entity_poly.type
_entity_poly.pdbx_seq_one_letter_code
_entity_poly.pdbx_strand_id
1 'polypeptide(L)'
;MKYQKILGLVATAGLLLAGCATDSDNNSTWLSDPNAVHVSASVGSIFTRSNPAASDEAGQKSFNKGDVMGVSNNGTSLTYTYNKGTNDWQPGNGSYLVWDASNLTFQCWYPADGKNTFSKGYIQEDQSNETEIAKSDYMTAAVIDLKEIPGSRQLNVKLVRKTARLILNIQSFNDQFDANTTKVNHIRIASNASTDVSETSIVNIKPLQNGEGGKGTTYTALVAPGEVEGKLYFTTDESAETPLVVKTGTLEAGKSYTYNLIVGKNKVTIGNVTVAEWGTDKIDGGKAEEYIPYVTFTAKDPQTFKMIEYEGYKISGLEYSVNNGDWTTLEAGTGVTFGGTNGNLRLRGTNLNGTSVPHQYSTITFTDRNVPVACTGDIRTLLDWDNYTTVNTENARFNFLFNNCSVLTSAPELPATSLADNCYYCMFSGCTNLKSAPKLPAPTLTTCCYNYMFSGCTNLKTAPELPAKVLANQCYDGMFSGCTNLKTAPKLPAKSLRLLCYAGMFSGCTNLKSAELSIEFLYRGCCYRMFANCTNLSSVTMLAPSKEITLSGSSYLDNWLNNAGTDPSVKNRTLKVQDKAAYEALKANASYLPTNWQIGDNCTVLDKDGNVITE
;
A
#
# COMPACT_ATOMS: atom_id res chain seq x y z
N MET A 1 47.35 52.94 -0.78
CA MET A 1 47.70 53.53 -2.13
C MET A 1 46.96 52.74 -3.20
N LYS A 2 46.20 53.34 -3.78
CA LYS A 2 45.58 53.83 -5.01
C LYS A 2 44.27 53.13 -5.33
N TYR A 3 43.23 53.91 -5.20
CA TYR A 3 41.95 53.79 -5.92
C TYR A 3 42.16 53.81 -7.44
N GLN A 4 41.39 53.05 -8.18
CA GLN A 4 40.90 53.52 -9.50
C GLN A 4 39.49 52.99 -9.77
N LYS A 5 38.59 53.94 -9.90
CA LYS A 5 37.26 53.85 -10.51
C LYS A 5 37.38 53.49 -11.97
N ILE A 6 36.49 52.66 -12.53
CA ILE A 6 36.21 52.68 -13.93
C ILE A 6 34.71 52.79 -14.14
N LEU A 7 34.38 53.85 -14.83
CA LEU A 7 33.09 54.29 -15.36
C LEU A 7 32.49 53.29 -16.33
N GLY A 8 31.17 53.34 -16.39
CA GLY A 8 30.36 52.61 -17.38
C GLY A 8 30.66 52.96 -18.82
N LEU A 9 30.42 51.99 -19.69
CA LEU A 9 30.29 52.20 -21.11
C LEU A 9 29.00 51.54 -21.60
N VAL A 10 28.06 52.38 -21.99
CA VAL A 10 26.91 52.00 -22.81
C VAL A 10 27.47 51.72 -24.20
N ALA A 11 27.38 50.48 -24.65
CA ALA A 11 27.69 50.12 -26.01
C ALA A 11 26.39 49.82 -26.76
N THR A 12 25.96 50.79 -27.53
CA THR A 12 25.09 50.61 -28.69
C THR A 12 25.81 49.72 -29.70
N ALA A 13 25.36 48.48 -29.87
CA ALA A 13 25.83 47.63 -30.97
C ALA A 13 24.85 47.75 -32.15
N GLY A 14 25.32 48.40 -33.16
CA GLY A 14 24.66 48.47 -34.45
C GLY A 14 24.59 47.10 -35.16
N LEU A 15 23.57 47.00 -35.98
CA LEU A 15 23.36 45.93 -36.96
C LEU A 15 24.60 45.67 -37.81
N LEU A 16 24.98 44.40 -37.93
CA LEU A 16 25.66 43.86 -39.09
C LEU A 16 24.85 42.70 -39.66
N LEU A 17 24.17 43.00 -40.76
CA LEU A 17 23.58 42.06 -41.69
C LEU A 17 24.66 41.45 -42.57
N ALA A 18 24.79 40.14 -42.60
CA ALA A 18 25.25 39.35 -43.74
C ALA A 18 24.88 37.87 -43.45
N GLY A 19 23.95 37.32 -44.14
CA GLY A 19 23.97 36.72 -45.42
C GLY A 19 23.36 35.35 -45.42
N CYS A 20 22.29 35.16 -46.18
CA CYS A 20 21.80 33.97 -46.89
C CYS A 20 21.46 32.69 -46.13
N ALA A 21 20.15 32.41 -46.07
CA ALA A 21 19.56 31.24 -46.73
C ALA A 21 18.04 31.33 -46.70
N THR A 22 17.45 31.13 -47.82
CA THR A 22 16.04 31.06 -48.19
C THR A 22 15.17 30.34 -47.17
N ASP A 23 14.26 31.09 -46.53
CA ASP A 23 12.93 30.61 -46.13
C ASP A 23 11.94 31.80 -46.25
N SER A 24 10.81 31.51 -46.85
CA SER A 24 9.75 32.38 -47.34
C SER A 24 9.44 33.65 -46.53
N ASP A 25 9.47 34.75 -47.23
CA ASP A 25 9.28 36.15 -46.88
C ASP A 25 7.89 36.55 -46.34
N ASN A 26 7.49 36.14 -45.14
CA ASN A 26 6.31 36.74 -44.50
C ASN A 26 6.56 37.26 -43.06
N ASN A 27 7.77 37.10 -42.52
CA ASN A 27 8.09 37.50 -41.15
C ASN A 27 8.74 38.90 -41.04
N SER A 28 9.11 39.53 -42.17
CA SER A 28 9.80 40.81 -42.17
C SER A 28 8.90 42.00 -41.81
N THR A 29 7.61 41.94 -42.14
CA THR A 29 6.65 43.00 -41.86
C THR A 29 6.30 43.10 -40.38
N TRP A 30 6.14 41.98 -39.68
CA TRP A 30 5.85 41.95 -38.23
C TRP A 30 6.98 42.57 -37.39
N LEU A 31 8.24 42.24 -37.68
CA LEU A 31 9.39 42.80 -36.96
C LEU A 31 9.57 44.30 -37.16
N SER A 32 9.14 44.81 -38.30
CA SER A 32 9.28 46.23 -38.67
C SER A 32 8.03 47.07 -38.35
N ASP A 33 6.90 46.47 -38.06
CA ASP A 33 5.66 47.18 -37.72
C ASP A 33 5.71 47.71 -36.28
N PRO A 34 5.73 49.03 -36.07
CA PRO A 34 5.76 49.63 -34.74
C PRO A 34 4.48 49.39 -33.94
N ASN A 35 3.41 48.92 -34.58
CA ASN A 35 2.14 48.60 -33.92
C ASN A 35 1.93 47.10 -33.68
N ALA A 36 2.83 46.26 -34.12
CA ALA A 36 2.72 44.83 -33.87
C ALA A 36 2.79 44.47 -32.37
N VAL A 37 1.99 43.49 -31.96
CA VAL A 37 2.08 42.92 -30.63
C VAL A 37 3.19 41.88 -30.60
N HIS A 38 4.28 42.19 -29.91
CA HIS A 38 5.36 41.25 -29.63
C HIS A 38 5.03 40.49 -28.33
N VAL A 39 5.06 39.15 -28.37
CA VAL A 39 4.69 38.33 -27.25
C VAL A 39 5.92 37.77 -26.56
N SER A 40 5.96 37.89 -25.21
CA SER A 40 6.90 37.19 -24.35
C SER A 40 6.11 36.40 -23.35
N ALA A 41 6.35 35.11 -23.25
CA ALA A 41 5.63 34.25 -22.32
C ALA A 41 6.56 33.56 -21.34
N SER A 42 6.08 33.45 -20.10
CA SER A 42 6.66 32.64 -19.04
C SER A 42 5.58 31.76 -18.41
N VAL A 43 5.97 30.66 -17.80
CA VAL A 43 5.04 29.78 -17.12
C VAL A 43 5.14 30.00 -15.61
N GLY A 44 4.04 30.37 -14.93
CA GLY A 44 3.84 30.47 -13.48
C GLY A 44 4.70 31.49 -12.73
N SER A 45 5.07 31.23 -11.48
CA SER A 45 6.08 31.96 -10.74
C SER A 45 7.49 31.56 -11.21
N ILE A 46 8.54 32.29 -10.83
CA ILE A 46 9.94 32.22 -11.32
C ILE A 46 10.53 30.81 -11.63
N PHE A 47 9.79 29.72 -11.39
CA PHE A 47 10.23 28.33 -11.44
C PHE A 47 9.35 27.38 -12.26
N THR A 48 8.54 27.83 -13.20
CA THR A 48 7.56 26.97 -13.90
C THR A 48 7.93 26.67 -15.36
N ARG A 49 7.49 25.54 -15.88
CA ARG A 49 8.08 24.69 -16.91
C ARG A 49 7.09 24.33 -18.02
N SER A 50 7.54 24.23 -19.27
CA SER A 50 6.71 23.84 -20.42
C SER A 50 6.95 22.41 -20.92
N ASN A 51 7.93 21.67 -20.38
CA ASN A 51 8.13 20.26 -20.73
C ASN A 51 7.79 19.35 -19.55
N PRO A 52 6.57 18.78 -19.51
CA PRO A 52 6.11 17.95 -18.38
C PRO A 52 6.85 16.62 -18.24
N ALA A 53 7.57 16.19 -19.27
CA ALA A 53 8.32 14.95 -19.30
C ALA A 53 9.82 15.12 -19.06
N ALA A 54 10.35 16.35 -19.05
CA ALA A 54 11.78 16.59 -18.85
C ALA A 54 12.24 16.13 -17.45
N SER A 55 13.36 15.45 -17.41
CA SER A 55 13.98 14.90 -16.20
C SER A 55 14.77 15.93 -15.39
N ASP A 56 15.07 17.10 -15.94
CA ASP A 56 15.86 18.13 -15.30
C ASP A 56 15.15 19.49 -15.21
N GLU A 57 15.60 20.33 -14.28
CA GLU A 57 15.03 21.63 -14.00
C GLU A 57 15.13 22.60 -15.19
N ALA A 58 16.20 22.55 -15.96
CA ALA A 58 16.42 23.44 -17.09
C ALA A 58 15.49 23.11 -18.26
N GLY A 59 15.31 21.82 -18.59
CA GLY A 59 14.39 21.35 -19.61
C GLY A 59 12.93 21.66 -19.30
N GLN A 60 12.57 21.65 -18.04
CA GLN A 60 11.20 21.94 -17.62
C GLN A 60 10.88 23.45 -17.52
N LYS A 61 11.87 24.35 -17.63
CA LYS A 61 11.71 25.82 -17.55
C LYS A 61 11.60 26.51 -18.91
N SER A 62 11.79 25.81 -20.02
CA SER A 62 11.82 26.40 -21.35
C SER A 62 10.74 25.84 -22.25
N PHE A 63 10.21 26.70 -23.13
CA PHE A 63 9.39 26.26 -24.26
C PHE A 63 10.26 25.52 -25.30
N ASN A 64 9.66 24.60 -26.03
CA ASN A 64 10.32 23.87 -27.09
C ASN A 64 10.18 24.63 -28.40
N LYS A 65 11.15 24.47 -29.30
CA LYS A 65 11.04 25.02 -30.65
C LYS A 65 9.78 24.48 -31.33
N GLY A 66 8.92 25.37 -31.78
CA GLY A 66 7.67 25.02 -32.46
C GLY A 66 6.45 24.93 -31.55
N ASP A 67 6.60 25.16 -30.24
CA ASP A 67 5.44 25.30 -29.34
C ASP A 67 4.52 26.41 -29.80
N VAL A 68 3.19 26.19 -29.74
CA VAL A 68 2.19 27.14 -30.27
C VAL A 68 1.30 27.63 -29.13
N MET A 69 1.20 28.96 -29.01
CA MET A 69 0.34 29.67 -28.06
C MET A 69 -0.75 30.44 -28.79
N GLY A 70 -1.96 30.41 -28.26
CA GLY A 70 -3.06 31.27 -28.71
C GLY A 70 -3.07 32.60 -27.97
N VAL A 71 -3.27 33.66 -28.71
CA VAL A 71 -3.48 35.01 -28.16
C VAL A 71 -4.74 35.61 -28.80
N SER A 72 -5.67 36.04 -27.95
CA SER A 72 -6.92 36.66 -28.38
C SER A 72 -7.01 38.10 -27.87
N ASN A 73 -7.44 38.99 -28.73
CA ASN A 73 -7.78 40.38 -28.43
C ASN A 73 -9.02 40.76 -29.23
N ASN A 74 -10.00 41.38 -28.60
CA ASN A 74 -11.24 41.87 -29.22
C ASN A 74 -11.93 40.85 -30.17
N GLY A 75 -11.99 39.58 -29.76
CA GLY A 75 -12.62 38.52 -30.55
C GLY A 75 -11.75 37.97 -31.70
N THR A 76 -10.61 38.58 -31.98
CA THR A 76 -9.61 38.04 -32.92
C THR A 76 -8.64 37.16 -32.18
N SER A 77 -8.54 35.89 -32.59
CA SER A 77 -7.61 34.91 -32.02
C SER A 77 -6.57 34.50 -33.05
N LEU A 78 -5.30 34.63 -32.71
CA LEU A 78 -4.17 34.27 -33.55
C LEU A 78 -3.21 33.37 -32.80
N THR A 79 -2.39 32.62 -33.54
CA THR A 79 -1.38 31.74 -32.96
C THR A 79 0.01 32.34 -33.09
N TYR A 80 0.82 32.10 -32.06
CA TYR A 80 2.23 32.48 -32.02
C TYR A 80 3.06 31.22 -31.78
N THR A 81 4.12 31.04 -32.55
CA THR A 81 5.00 29.86 -32.47
C THR A 81 6.31 30.24 -31.81
N TYR A 82 6.78 29.47 -30.85
CA TYR A 82 8.02 29.73 -30.14
C TYR A 82 9.25 29.42 -31.00
N ASN A 83 10.12 30.40 -31.14
CA ASN A 83 11.42 30.27 -31.79
C ASN A 83 12.54 30.25 -30.74
N LYS A 84 13.13 29.08 -30.52
CA LYS A 84 14.19 28.88 -29.53
C LYS A 84 15.48 29.62 -29.86
N GLY A 85 15.71 29.91 -31.14
CA GLY A 85 16.92 30.61 -31.61
C GLY A 85 16.93 32.08 -31.23
N THR A 86 15.77 32.73 -31.27
CA THR A 86 15.57 34.16 -30.94
C THR A 86 14.92 34.33 -29.54
N ASN A 87 14.48 33.24 -28.94
CA ASN A 87 13.79 33.24 -27.65
C ASN A 87 12.52 34.10 -27.61
N ASP A 88 11.79 34.12 -28.73
CA ASP A 88 10.57 34.91 -28.93
C ASP A 88 9.41 34.07 -29.47
N TRP A 89 8.21 34.65 -29.46
CA TRP A 89 6.99 34.08 -30.01
C TRP A 89 6.64 34.78 -31.31
N GLN A 90 6.79 34.11 -32.43
CA GLN A 90 6.57 34.63 -33.77
C GLN A 90 5.17 34.32 -34.29
N PRO A 91 4.49 35.24 -35.00
CA PRO A 91 3.16 35.00 -35.52
C PRO A 91 3.13 33.79 -36.46
N GLY A 92 2.12 32.93 -36.26
CA GLY A 92 1.83 31.85 -37.19
C GLY A 92 1.20 32.38 -38.48
N ASN A 93 1.54 31.81 -39.62
CA ASN A 93 0.94 32.13 -40.92
C ASN A 93 1.03 33.62 -41.37
N GLY A 94 1.98 34.39 -40.84
CA GLY A 94 2.19 35.79 -41.22
C GLY A 94 1.14 36.78 -40.71
N SER A 95 0.14 36.35 -39.96
CA SER A 95 -0.88 37.21 -39.35
C SER A 95 -0.55 37.50 -37.90
N TYR A 96 -0.56 38.75 -37.47
CA TYR A 96 -0.25 39.19 -36.13
C TYR A 96 -1.27 40.18 -35.59
N LEU A 97 -1.39 40.26 -34.25
CA LEU A 97 -2.20 41.27 -33.58
C LEU A 97 -1.47 42.61 -33.60
N VAL A 98 -2.26 43.69 -33.69
CA VAL A 98 -1.76 45.05 -33.56
C VAL A 98 -2.29 45.71 -32.29
N TRP A 99 -1.50 46.62 -31.73
CA TRP A 99 -1.92 47.40 -30.57
C TRP A 99 -3.07 48.33 -30.93
N ASP A 100 -4.18 48.19 -30.25
CA ASP A 100 -5.35 49.08 -30.33
C ASP A 100 -5.58 49.71 -28.95
N ALA A 101 -5.35 51.03 -28.85
CA ALA A 101 -5.51 51.77 -27.60
C ALA A 101 -6.95 51.76 -27.03
N SER A 102 -7.93 51.43 -27.90
CA SER A 102 -9.33 51.28 -27.47
C SER A 102 -9.65 49.92 -26.85
N ASN A 103 -8.77 48.90 -27.05
CA ASN A 103 -8.93 47.57 -26.52
C ASN A 103 -7.59 46.94 -26.19
N LEU A 104 -7.23 46.94 -24.91
CA LEU A 104 -5.97 46.41 -24.37
C LEU A 104 -6.17 45.14 -23.53
N THR A 105 -7.28 44.41 -23.76
CA THR A 105 -7.60 43.16 -23.01
C THR A 105 -7.22 41.94 -23.85
N PHE A 106 -6.35 41.10 -23.29
CA PHE A 106 -5.84 39.90 -23.94
C PHE A 106 -6.16 38.64 -23.17
N GLN A 107 -6.39 37.57 -23.91
CA GLN A 107 -6.53 36.19 -23.39
C GLN A 107 -5.49 35.31 -24.06
N CYS A 108 -4.72 34.55 -23.29
CA CYS A 108 -3.65 33.70 -23.79
C CYS A 108 -3.79 32.27 -23.24
N TRP A 109 -3.55 31.28 -24.09
CA TRP A 109 -3.60 29.85 -23.73
C TRP A 109 -2.53 29.03 -24.49
N TYR A 110 -2.13 27.92 -23.91
CA TYR A 110 -1.14 27.00 -24.46
C TYR A 110 -1.54 25.54 -24.06
N PRO A 111 -1.31 24.53 -24.93
CA PRO A 111 -0.99 24.67 -26.34
C PRO A 111 -2.20 25.10 -27.18
N ALA A 112 -1.94 25.79 -28.30
CA ALA A 112 -2.98 26.18 -29.27
C ALA A 112 -3.03 25.17 -30.42
N ASP A 113 -3.59 23.98 -30.16
CA ASP A 113 -3.67 22.85 -31.09
C ASP A 113 -4.96 22.80 -31.93
N GLY A 114 -5.72 23.88 -31.93
CA GLY A 114 -7.00 24.00 -32.64
C GLY A 114 -8.23 23.51 -31.89
N LYS A 115 -8.06 22.74 -30.79
CA LYS A 115 -9.14 22.33 -29.89
C LYS A 115 -9.17 23.14 -28.59
N ASN A 116 -8.00 23.51 -28.10
CA ASN A 116 -7.85 24.27 -26.88
C ASN A 116 -8.25 25.73 -27.10
N THR A 117 -8.94 26.30 -26.14
CA THR A 117 -9.34 27.71 -26.07
C THR A 117 -8.95 28.29 -24.71
N PHE A 118 -9.07 29.61 -24.54
CA PHE A 118 -8.78 30.23 -23.23
C PHE A 118 -9.58 29.62 -22.06
N SER A 119 -10.79 29.13 -22.30
CA SER A 119 -11.68 28.57 -21.27
C SER A 119 -11.60 27.03 -21.15
N LYS A 120 -10.99 26.34 -22.13
CA LYS A 120 -11.10 24.89 -22.23
C LYS A 120 -9.82 24.26 -22.75
N GLY A 121 -9.24 23.34 -21.96
CA GLY A 121 -8.11 22.49 -22.35
C GLY A 121 -8.51 21.02 -22.40
N TYR A 122 -8.12 20.33 -23.46
CA TYR A 122 -8.38 18.91 -23.66
C TYR A 122 -7.25 18.02 -23.17
N ILE A 123 -7.60 16.90 -22.57
CA ILE A 123 -6.68 15.85 -22.14
C ILE A 123 -6.58 14.83 -23.27
N GLN A 124 -5.36 14.57 -23.75
CA GLN A 124 -5.09 13.60 -24.80
C GLN A 124 -5.14 12.17 -24.26
N GLU A 125 -5.68 11.24 -25.05
CA GLU A 125 -5.71 9.81 -24.71
C GLU A 125 -4.32 9.18 -24.78
N ASP A 126 -3.56 9.45 -25.82
CA ASP A 126 -2.16 9.01 -25.93
C ASP A 126 -1.23 10.05 -25.31
N GLN A 127 -0.58 9.66 -24.22
CA GLN A 127 0.49 10.43 -23.55
C GLN A 127 1.74 9.56 -23.37
N SER A 128 1.94 8.55 -24.25
CA SER A 128 2.96 7.51 -24.08
C SER A 128 4.40 7.95 -24.38
N ASN A 129 4.60 9.17 -24.84
CA ASN A 129 5.91 9.77 -25.06
C ASN A 129 5.90 11.27 -24.75
N GLU A 130 7.10 11.87 -24.73
CA GLU A 130 7.29 13.28 -24.37
C GLU A 130 6.53 14.27 -25.25
N THR A 131 6.39 13.97 -26.54
CA THR A 131 5.68 14.83 -27.48
C THR A 131 4.17 14.77 -27.25
N GLU A 132 3.63 13.59 -27.03
CA GLU A 132 2.19 13.38 -26.85
C GLU A 132 1.71 13.90 -25.48
N ILE A 133 2.47 13.65 -24.38
CA ILE A 133 2.10 14.18 -23.07
C ILE A 133 2.10 15.72 -23.05
N ALA A 134 3.01 16.37 -23.78
CA ALA A 134 3.10 17.83 -23.85
C ALA A 134 1.83 18.48 -24.43
N LYS A 135 1.09 17.78 -25.30
CA LYS A 135 -0.18 18.27 -25.86
C LYS A 135 -1.29 18.42 -24.81
N SER A 136 -1.16 17.76 -23.66
CA SER A 136 -2.07 17.89 -22.51
C SER A 136 -1.60 18.92 -21.47
N ASP A 137 -0.46 19.61 -21.67
CA ASP A 137 0.05 20.61 -20.72
C ASP A 137 -0.68 21.94 -20.87
N TYR A 138 -1.99 21.93 -20.64
CA TYR A 138 -2.84 23.09 -20.84
C TYR A 138 -2.62 24.17 -19.78
N MET A 139 -2.41 25.40 -20.25
CA MET A 139 -2.15 26.58 -19.44
C MET A 139 -2.93 27.78 -19.95
N THR A 140 -3.30 28.69 -19.05
CA THR A 140 -3.85 29.99 -19.43
C THR A 140 -3.17 31.11 -18.65
N ALA A 141 -3.12 32.33 -19.21
CA ALA A 141 -2.88 33.51 -18.41
C ALA A 141 -4.19 33.99 -17.77
N ALA A 142 -4.12 34.71 -16.64
CA ALA A 142 -5.24 35.56 -16.25
C ALA A 142 -5.52 36.55 -17.38
N VAL A 143 -6.77 37.01 -17.51
CA VAL A 143 -7.10 38.07 -18.48
C VAL A 143 -6.16 39.26 -18.26
N ILE A 144 -5.38 39.59 -19.28
CA ILE A 144 -4.41 40.68 -19.23
C ILE A 144 -5.13 41.95 -19.68
N ASP A 145 -5.38 42.81 -18.73
CA ASP A 145 -6.07 44.09 -18.95
C ASP A 145 -5.08 45.24 -18.70
N LEU A 146 -4.56 45.81 -19.78
CA LEU A 146 -3.57 46.88 -19.75
C LEU A 146 -4.26 48.22 -19.81
N LYS A 147 -3.73 49.20 -19.07
CA LYS A 147 -4.27 50.58 -19.05
C LYS A 147 -3.71 51.44 -20.16
N GLU A 148 -2.53 51.07 -20.66
CA GLU A 148 -1.83 51.77 -21.76
C GLU A 148 -0.97 50.78 -22.55
N ILE A 149 -0.65 51.11 -23.77
CA ILE A 149 0.25 50.32 -24.60
C ILE A 149 1.67 50.37 -23.99
N PRO A 150 2.29 49.23 -23.68
CA PRO A 150 3.63 49.21 -23.12
C PRO A 150 4.64 49.92 -24.03
N GLY A 151 5.54 50.74 -23.47
CA GLY A 151 6.59 51.41 -24.23
C GLY A 151 7.50 50.45 -24.98
N SER A 152 7.67 49.22 -24.50
CA SER A 152 8.41 48.13 -25.15
C SER A 152 7.64 47.47 -26.30
N ARG A 153 6.36 47.78 -26.48
CA ARG A 153 5.45 47.08 -27.43
C ARG A 153 5.38 45.58 -27.21
N GLN A 154 5.71 45.11 -26.00
CA GLN A 154 5.74 43.70 -25.67
C GLN A 154 4.57 43.32 -24.73
N LEU A 155 3.80 42.29 -25.11
CA LEU A 155 2.80 41.65 -24.28
C LEU A 155 3.48 40.57 -23.41
N ASN A 156 3.60 40.82 -22.12
CA ASN A 156 4.16 39.87 -21.17
C ASN A 156 3.08 38.93 -20.65
N VAL A 157 3.18 37.66 -20.99
CA VAL A 157 2.20 36.62 -20.68
C VAL A 157 2.74 35.70 -19.56
N LYS A 158 1.98 35.58 -18.47
CA LYS A 158 2.28 34.64 -17.41
C LYS A 158 1.25 33.51 -17.44
N LEU A 159 1.63 32.36 -18.02
CA LEU A 159 0.78 31.19 -18.11
C LEU A 159 0.76 30.41 -16.80
N VAL A 160 -0.39 29.87 -16.42
CA VAL A 160 -0.63 29.06 -15.24
C VAL A 160 -1.26 27.73 -15.65
N ARG A 161 -0.71 26.62 -15.22
CA ARG A 161 -1.22 25.28 -15.53
C ARG A 161 -2.63 25.06 -15.00
N LYS A 162 -3.45 24.45 -15.83
CA LYS A 162 -4.83 24.08 -15.54
C LYS A 162 -5.01 22.57 -15.40
N THR A 163 -3.97 21.80 -15.67
CA THR A 163 -3.89 20.34 -15.46
C THR A 163 -3.14 20.01 -14.18
N ALA A 164 -3.36 18.81 -13.67
CA ALA A 164 -2.53 18.19 -12.63
C ALA A 164 -1.60 17.16 -13.25
N ARG A 165 -0.43 16.93 -12.65
CA ARG A 165 0.47 15.83 -13.01
C ARG A 165 0.28 14.69 -12.04
N LEU A 166 -0.06 13.50 -12.55
CA LEU A 166 -0.14 12.26 -11.81
C LEU A 166 1.03 11.36 -12.17
N ILE A 167 1.72 10.87 -11.17
CA ILE A 167 2.78 9.87 -11.28
C ILE A 167 2.37 8.66 -10.44
N LEU A 168 2.20 7.49 -11.07
CA LEU A 168 2.00 6.22 -10.41
C LEU A 168 3.35 5.48 -10.39
N ASN A 169 3.91 5.25 -9.23
CA ASN A 169 5.19 4.57 -9.04
C ASN A 169 4.95 3.15 -8.49
N ILE A 170 5.39 2.12 -9.20
CA ILE A 170 5.39 0.74 -8.71
C ILE A 170 6.52 0.60 -7.69
N GLN A 171 6.20 0.82 -6.43
CA GLN A 171 7.18 0.78 -5.36
C GLN A 171 7.60 -0.64 -5.01
N SER A 172 6.62 -1.55 -4.91
CA SER A 172 6.85 -2.96 -4.64
C SER A 172 5.67 -3.82 -5.07
N PHE A 173 5.94 -5.11 -5.15
CA PHE A 173 4.92 -6.15 -5.20
C PHE A 173 4.82 -6.79 -3.81
N ASN A 174 3.61 -7.19 -3.40
CA ASN A 174 3.45 -7.94 -2.16
C ASN A 174 3.94 -9.40 -2.35
N ASP A 175 4.02 -10.14 -1.26
CA ASP A 175 4.49 -11.52 -1.21
C ASP A 175 3.65 -12.56 -2.00
N GLN A 176 2.54 -12.15 -2.59
CA GLN A 176 1.75 -12.98 -3.51
C GLN A 176 2.37 -13.05 -4.91
N PHE A 177 3.36 -12.22 -5.20
CA PHE A 177 4.09 -12.14 -6.45
C PHE A 177 5.57 -12.41 -6.25
N ASP A 178 6.23 -12.94 -7.26
CA ASP A 178 7.68 -12.89 -7.36
C ASP A 178 8.09 -11.48 -7.82
N ALA A 179 8.65 -10.71 -6.90
CA ALA A 179 9.03 -9.31 -7.14
C ALA A 179 10.09 -9.14 -8.25
N ASN A 180 10.84 -10.20 -8.57
CA ASN A 180 11.89 -10.16 -9.60
C ASN A 180 11.36 -10.43 -11.02
N THR A 181 10.23 -11.11 -11.14
CA THR A 181 9.68 -11.54 -12.43
C THR A 181 8.33 -10.92 -12.76
N THR A 182 7.59 -10.43 -11.75
CA THR A 182 6.27 -9.84 -11.94
C THR A 182 6.38 -8.44 -12.53
N LYS A 183 5.60 -8.18 -13.58
CA LYS A 183 5.51 -6.87 -14.24
C LYS A 183 4.05 -6.44 -14.40
N VAL A 184 3.80 -5.16 -14.22
CA VAL A 184 2.59 -4.50 -14.70
C VAL A 184 2.82 -4.17 -16.17
N ASN A 185 2.11 -4.83 -17.08
CA ASN A 185 2.36 -4.67 -18.51
C ASN A 185 1.97 -3.29 -19.02
N HIS A 186 0.85 -2.75 -18.54
CA HIS A 186 0.45 -1.38 -18.85
C HIS A 186 -0.55 -0.84 -17.83
N ILE A 187 -0.73 0.48 -17.85
CA ILE A 187 -1.73 1.19 -17.04
C ILE A 187 -2.62 2.02 -17.97
N ARG A 188 -3.90 2.13 -17.61
CA ARG A 188 -4.83 3.12 -18.14
C ARG A 188 -5.26 4.05 -17.03
N ILE A 189 -5.33 5.35 -17.31
CA ILE A 189 -5.74 6.38 -16.33
C ILE A 189 -7.02 7.03 -16.83
N ALA A 190 -8.12 6.80 -16.12
CA ALA A 190 -9.41 7.43 -16.41
C ALA A 190 -9.45 8.82 -15.77
N SER A 191 -9.59 9.86 -16.59
CA SER A 191 -9.68 11.26 -16.21
C SER A 191 -10.82 11.93 -16.96
N ASN A 192 -11.30 13.08 -16.48
CA ASN A 192 -12.12 13.95 -17.32
C ASN A 192 -11.33 14.33 -18.58
N ALA A 193 -12.03 14.37 -19.72
CA ALA A 193 -11.42 14.66 -21.03
C ALA A 193 -11.07 16.14 -21.21
N SER A 194 -11.47 17.00 -20.27
CA SER A 194 -11.24 18.44 -20.33
C SER A 194 -11.00 19.02 -18.94
N THR A 195 -10.29 20.13 -18.88
CA THR A 195 -10.16 20.97 -17.69
C THR A 195 -11.42 21.81 -17.40
N ASP A 196 -12.40 21.80 -18.31
CA ASP A 196 -13.72 22.42 -18.08
C ASP A 196 -14.58 21.49 -17.22
N VAL A 197 -14.86 21.91 -16.01
CA VAL A 197 -15.64 21.13 -15.01
C VAL A 197 -17.09 20.85 -15.44
N SER A 198 -17.61 21.55 -16.44
CA SER A 198 -18.94 21.29 -16.99
C SER A 198 -18.95 20.09 -17.96
N GLU A 199 -17.77 19.62 -18.41
CA GLU A 199 -17.64 18.47 -19.30
C GLU A 199 -17.39 17.19 -18.48
N THR A 200 -18.30 16.23 -18.61
CA THR A 200 -18.26 14.97 -17.84
C THR A 200 -17.77 13.77 -18.64
N SER A 201 -17.34 13.98 -19.88
CA SER A 201 -16.75 12.89 -20.70
C SER A 201 -15.42 12.41 -20.11
N ILE A 202 -15.21 11.10 -20.12
CA ILE A 202 -14.01 10.46 -19.60
C ILE A 202 -13.10 10.04 -20.74
N VAL A 203 -11.80 10.29 -20.57
CA VAL A 203 -10.72 9.77 -21.42
C VAL A 203 -9.93 8.70 -20.67
N ASN A 204 -9.52 7.64 -21.36
CA ASN A 204 -8.66 6.58 -20.81
C ASN A 204 -7.22 6.78 -21.32
N ILE A 205 -6.44 7.44 -20.53
CA ILE A 205 -5.09 7.87 -20.89
C ILE A 205 -4.13 6.68 -20.89
N LYS A 206 -3.33 6.56 -21.95
CA LYS A 206 -2.12 5.77 -22.00
C LYS A 206 -0.95 6.63 -21.50
N PRO A 207 -0.45 6.45 -20.28
CA PRO A 207 0.55 7.33 -19.67
C PRO A 207 1.95 7.12 -20.26
N LEU A 208 2.83 8.08 -20.04
CA LEU A 208 4.26 7.95 -20.27
C LEU A 208 4.83 6.95 -19.25
N GLN A 209 5.37 5.83 -19.74
CA GLN A 209 6.00 4.81 -18.93
C GLN A 209 7.52 4.98 -18.93
N ASN A 210 8.10 5.00 -17.73
CA ASN A 210 9.55 4.95 -17.52
C ASN A 210 9.90 3.71 -16.70
N GLY A 211 10.56 2.74 -17.32
CA GLY A 211 10.84 1.41 -16.78
C GLY A 211 10.05 0.30 -17.48
N GLU A 212 10.26 -0.94 -17.04
CA GLU A 212 9.73 -2.14 -17.70
C GLU A 212 8.53 -2.79 -16.97
N GLY A 213 7.81 -2.07 -16.13
CA GLY A 213 6.65 -2.56 -15.40
C GLY A 213 6.96 -3.24 -14.06
N GLY A 214 8.23 -3.42 -13.72
CA GLY A 214 8.68 -3.95 -12.43
C GLY A 214 8.75 -2.87 -11.34
N LYS A 215 9.34 -3.22 -10.18
CA LYS A 215 9.64 -2.27 -9.10
C LYS A 215 10.45 -1.09 -9.64
N GLY A 216 10.06 0.13 -9.25
CA GLY A 216 10.69 1.38 -9.68
C GLY A 216 10.17 1.92 -11.02
N THR A 217 9.25 1.23 -11.70
CA THR A 217 8.61 1.77 -12.91
C THR A 217 7.63 2.87 -12.54
N THR A 218 7.71 4.00 -13.25
CA THR A 218 6.78 5.12 -13.12
C THR A 218 5.92 5.29 -14.36
N TYR A 219 4.68 5.69 -14.13
CA TYR A 219 3.70 6.02 -15.16
C TYR A 219 3.23 7.46 -14.92
N THR A 220 3.54 8.35 -15.85
CA THR A 220 3.24 9.78 -15.72
C THR A 220 2.14 10.18 -16.70
N ALA A 221 1.15 10.92 -16.22
CA ALA A 221 0.09 11.50 -17.01
C ALA A 221 -0.24 12.92 -16.58
N LEU A 222 -0.70 13.74 -17.51
CA LEU A 222 -1.39 15.00 -17.26
C LEU A 222 -2.89 14.72 -17.29
N VAL A 223 -3.58 15.14 -16.25
CA VAL A 223 -4.98 14.85 -16.02
C VAL A 223 -5.75 16.14 -15.74
N ALA A 224 -7.05 16.15 -15.96
CA ALA A 224 -7.91 17.21 -15.48
C ALA A 224 -7.94 17.20 -13.93
N PRO A 225 -8.09 18.36 -13.27
CA PRO A 225 -8.30 18.42 -11.84
C PRO A 225 -9.51 17.59 -11.40
N GLY A 226 -9.41 16.93 -10.24
CA GLY A 226 -10.45 16.06 -9.71
C GLY A 226 -9.93 14.70 -9.29
N GLU A 227 -10.82 13.74 -9.07
CA GLU A 227 -10.45 12.35 -8.80
C GLU A 227 -10.20 11.60 -10.10
N VAL A 228 -9.16 10.75 -10.12
CA VAL A 228 -8.85 9.91 -11.27
C VAL A 228 -8.68 8.45 -10.83
N GLU A 229 -8.84 7.54 -11.79
CA GLU A 229 -8.75 6.10 -11.56
C GLU A 229 -7.66 5.49 -12.45
N GLY A 230 -6.66 4.85 -11.83
CA GLY A 230 -5.64 4.07 -12.52
C GLY A 230 -6.03 2.60 -12.57
N LYS A 231 -5.96 1.97 -13.74
CA LYS A 231 -6.22 0.55 -13.99
C LYS A 231 -4.92 -0.14 -14.40
N LEU A 232 -4.47 -1.12 -13.61
CA LEU A 232 -3.24 -1.86 -13.82
C LEU A 232 -3.55 -3.22 -14.44
N TYR A 233 -2.86 -3.56 -15.52
CA TYR A 233 -3.00 -4.82 -16.27
C TYR A 233 -1.70 -5.61 -16.26
N PHE A 234 -1.80 -6.92 -16.02
CA PHE A 234 -0.68 -7.88 -16.01
C PHE A 234 -0.57 -8.67 -17.31
N THR A 235 -1.58 -8.63 -18.15
CA THR A 235 -1.59 -9.22 -19.49
C THR A 235 -1.49 -8.13 -20.55
N THR A 236 -1.17 -8.49 -21.77
CA THR A 236 -1.17 -7.57 -22.93
C THR A 236 -2.56 -7.36 -23.51
N ASP A 237 -3.52 -8.22 -23.17
CA ASP A 237 -4.92 -8.13 -23.61
C ASP A 237 -5.79 -7.60 -22.47
N GLU A 238 -6.19 -6.33 -22.57
CA GLU A 238 -7.05 -5.66 -21.57
C GLU A 238 -8.44 -6.31 -21.45
N SER A 239 -8.92 -7.01 -22.49
CA SER A 239 -10.23 -7.67 -22.48
C SER A 239 -10.22 -9.00 -21.74
N ALA A 240 -9.06 -9.61 -21.56
CA ALA A 240 -8.87 -10.91 -20.94
C ALA A 240 -8.71 -10.85 -19.41
N GLU A 241 -8.64 -9.66 -18.82
CA GLU A 241 -8.31 -9.47 -17.42
C GLU A 241 -9.16 -8.39 -16.75
N THR A 242 -9.59 -8.65 -15.53
CA THR A 242 -10.14 -7.59 -14.66
C THR A 242 -8.97 -6.81 -14.06
N PRO A 243 -8.82 -5.51 -14.37
CA PRO A 243 -7.69 -4.71 -13.90
C PRO A 243 -7.72 -4.51 -12.39
N LEU A 244 -6.55 -4.35 -11.80
CA LEU A 244 -6.45 -3.80 -10.45
C LEU A 244 -6.64 -2.29 -10.50
N VAL A 245 -7.52 -1.79 -9.64
CA VAL A 245 -7.90 -0.37 -9.64
C VAL A 245 -7.25 0.36 -8.47
N VAL A 246 -6.68 1.54 -8.76
CA VAL A 246 -6.25 2.52 -7.77
C VAL A 246 -7.01 3.83 -8.00
N LYS A 247 -7.61 4.40 -6.94
CA LYS A 247 -8.29 5.70 -6.99
C LYS A 247 -7.44 6.74 -6.25
N THR A 248 -7.31 7.91 -6.86
CA THR A 248 -6.65 9.04 -6.20
C THR A 248 -7.64 9.79 -5.31
N GLY A 249 -7.13 10.68 -4.45
CA GLY A 249 -7.94 11.80 -3.95
C GLY A 249 -8.11 12.89 -5.03
N THR A 250 -8.71 14.01 -4.65
CA THR A 250 -8.89 15.15 -5.54
C THR A 250 -7.54 15.77 -5.90
N LEU A 251 -7.23 15.82 -7.18
CA LEU A 251 -6.01 16.44 -7.73
C LEU A 251 -6.29 17.90 -8.09
N GLU A 252 -5.38 18.80 -7.74
CA GLU A 252 -5.49 20.24 -8.00
C GLU A 252 -4.65 20.66 -9.20
N ALA A 253 -5.13 21.65 -9.95
CA ALA A 253 -4.40 22.23 -11.07
C ALA A 253 -3.04 22.80 -10.64
N GLY A 254 -2.01 22.59 -11.46
CA GLY A 254 -0.66 23.09 -11.23
C GLY A 254 0.14 22.33 -10.18
N LYS A 255 -0.42 21.27 -9.58
CA LYS A 255 0.28 20.40 -8.63
C LYS A 255 0.70 19.08 -9.26
N SER A 256 1.75 18.48 -8.69
CA SER A 256 2.27 17.16 -9.04
C SER A 256 2.05 16.18 -7.90
N TYR A 257 1.46 15.04 -8.20
CA TYR A 257 1.11 14.00 -7.23
C TYR A 257 1.84 12.72 -7.60
N THR A 258 2.64 12.20 -6.67
CA THR A 258 3.27 10.88 -6.80
C THR A 258 2.61 9.91 -5.86
N TYR A 259 1.99 8.86 -6.42
CA TYR A 259 1.38 7.75 -5.70
C TYR A 259 2.31 6.55 -5.74
N ASN A 260 2.85 6.17 -4.60
CA ASN A 260 3.67 4.98 -4.47
C ASN A 260 2.77 3.76 -4.24
N LEU A 261 2.82 2.79 -5.16
CA LEU A 261 1.91 1.66 -5.22
C LEU A 261 2.57 0.37 -4.74
N ILE A 262 1.89 -0.33 -3.85
CA ILE A 262 2.20 -1.71 -3.48
C ILE A 262 1.18 -2.60 -4.18
N VAL A 263 1.64 -3.40 -5.13
CA VAL A 263 0.78 -4.19 -6.02
C VAL A 263 0.61 -5.60 -5.46
N GLY A 264 -0.63 -5.99 -5.17
CA GLY A 264 -1.02 -7.33 -4.76
C GLY A 264 -1.93 -7.99 -5.80
N LYS A 265 -2.13 -9.32 -5.72
CA LYS A 265 -2.97 -10.06 -6.71
C LYS A 265 -4.41 -9.59 -6.79
N ASN A 266 -4.96 -9.11 -5.68
CA ASN A 266 -6.38 -8.78 -5.60
C ASN A 266 -6.65 -7.31 -5.36
N LYS A 267 -5.61 -6.51 -5.12
CA LYS A 267 -5.73 -5.06 -4.86
C LYS A 267 -4.39 -4.34 -5.01
N VAL A 268 -4.47 -3.06 -5.34
CA VAL A 268 -3.36 -2.12 -5.20
C VAL A 268 -3.53 -1.39 -3.86
N THR A 269 -2.45 -1.26 -3.11
CA THR A 269 -2.40 -0.45 -1.90
C THR A 269 -1.58 0.80 -2.21
N ILE A 270 -2.09 1.96 -1.84
CA ILE A 270 -1.33 3.21 -1.90
C ILE A 270 -0.46 3.25 -0.64
N GLY A 271 0.85 3.24 -0.81
CA GLY A 271 1.81 3.32 0.29
C GLY A 271 1.82 4.74 0.87
N ASN A 272 2.26 5.69 0.07
CA ASN A 272 2.20 7.11 0.42
C ASN A 272 1.90 7.96 -0.83
N VAL A 273 1.48 9.20 -0.59
CA VAL A 273 1.25 10.19 -1.64
C VAL A 273 2.12 11.40 -1.34
N THR A 274 2.94 11.78 -2.32
CA THR A 274 3.71 13.02 -2.25
C THR A 274 3.03 14.06 -3.12
N VAL A 275 2.77 15.25 -2.58
CA VAL A 275 2.19 16.38 -3.28
C VAL A 275 3.22 17.50 -3.32
N ALA A 276 3.49 18.02 -4.50
CA ALA A 276 4.41 19.12 -4.71
C ALA A 276 3.80 20.18 -5.63
N GLU A 277 4.21 21.43 -5.44
CA GLU A 277 3.97 22.47 -6.44
C GLU A 277 4.69 22.07 -7.73
N TRP A 278 3.96 21.98 -8.83
CA TRP A 278 4.56 21.61 -10.09
C TRP A 278 5.53 22.70 -10.55
N GLY A 279 6.80 22.45 -10.37
CA GLY A 279 7.85 23.40 -10.72
C GLY A 279 8.87 23.71 -9.63
N THR A 280 8.66 23.26 -8.40
CA THR A 280 9.57 23.49 -7.27
C THR A 280 10.45 22.31 -6.93
N ASP A 281 10.07 21.10 -7.32
CA ASP A 281 10.87 19.91 -7.01
C ASP A 281 11.84 19.58 -8.13
N LYS A 282 13.09 19.32 -7.74
CA LYS A 282 13.95 18.48 -8.53
C LYS A 282 13.19 17.18 -8.79
N ILE A 283 12.90 16.89 -10.07
CA ILE A 283 12.79 15.52 -10.49
C ILE A 283 14.24 15.04 -10.56
N ASP A 284 14.89 14.86 -9.42
CA ASP A 284 15.85 13.79 -9.33
C ASP A 284 15.04 12.59 -9.77
N GLY A 285 15.51 11.80 -10.74
CA GLY A 285 14.94 10.50 -11.06
C GLY A 285 14.87 9.78 -9.74
N GLY A 286 13.78 10.04 -9.00
CA GLY A 286 13.72 9.92 -7.56
C GLY A 286 14.20 8.54 -7.23
N LYS A 287 15.27 8.42 -6.47
CA LYS A 287 15.35 7.31 -5.55
C LYS A 287 14.03 7.40 -4.81
N ALA A 288 13.08 6.53 -5.20
CA ALA A 288 11.88 6.33 -4.42
C ALA A 288 12.40 6.16 -3.00
N GLU A 289 12.05 7.03 -2.08
CA GLU A 289 12.34 6.78 -0.67
C GLU A 289 11.78 5.40 -0.44
N GLU A 290 12.62 4.49 0.01
CA GLU A 290 12.25 3.10 0.19
C GLU A 290 11.04 3.10 1.12
N TYR A 291 9.89 2.65 0.62
CA TYR A 291 8.68 2.59 1.43
C TYR A 291 8.94 1.62 2.57
N ILE A 292 9.02 2.15 3.73
CA ILE A 292 9.14 1.35 4.94
C ILE A 292 7.73 1.07 5.44
N PRO A 293 7.31 -0.20 5.46
CA PRO A 293 5.97 -0.59 5.91
C PRO A 293 5.87 -0.53 7.43
N TYR A 294 5.96 0.67 7.98
CA TYR A 294 5.84 0.88 9.42
C TYR A 294 4.58 0.25 10.00
N VAL A 295 4.64 -0.27 11.22
CA VAL A 295 3.43 -0.66 11.95
C VAL A 295 2.50 0.55 12.03
N THR A 296 1.35 0.47 11.37
CA THR A 296 0.45 1.61 11.15
C THR A 296 -0.94 1.30 11.65
N PHE A 297 -1.48 2.19 12.49
CA PHE A 297 -2.84 2.12 12.99
C PHE A 297 -3.72 3.14 12.31
N THR A 298 -4.93 2.72 11.92
CA THR A 298 -5.95 3.58 11.36
C THR A 298 -7.27 3.35 12.07
N ALA A 299 -8.02 4.43 12.30
CA ALA A 299 -9.36 4.40 12.85
C ALA A 299 -10.24 5.42 12.14
N LYS A 300 -11.54 5.11 11.98
CA LYS A 300 -12.49 6.00 11.32
C LYS A 300 -12.80 7.25 12.15
N ASP A 301 -12.84 7.08 13.46
CA ASP A 301 -13.11 8.13 14.44
C ASP A 301 -11.88 8.35 15.34
N PRO A 302 -11.77 9.48 16.06
CA PRO A 302 -10.65 9.74 16.96
C PRO A 302 -10.46 8.63 17.99
N GLN A 303 -9.22 8.19 18.16
CA GLN A 303 -8.81 7.13 19.07
C GLN A 303 -7.54 7.56 19.80
N THR A 304 -7.32 7.06 21.02
CA THR A 304 -6.08 7.29 21.76
C THR A 304 -5.34 5.98 21.98
N PHE A 305 -4.15 5.90 21.45
CA PHE A 305 -3.17 4.84 21.64
C PHE A 305 -2.38 5.06 22.93
N LYS A 306 -2.06 3.98 23.64
CA LYS A 306 -1.07 3.94 24.71
C LYS A 306 -0.30 2.63 24.65
N MET A 307 0.96 2.67 25.06
CA MET A 307 1.76 1.49 25.31
C MET A 307 2.11 1.41 26.80
N ILE A 308 1.78 0.31 27.44
CA ILE A 308 1.88 0.12 28.89
C ILE A 308 2.95 -0.91 29.20
N GLU A 309 3.79 -0.62 30.16
CA GLU A 309 4.84 -1.51 30.68
C GLU A 309 4.30 -2.43 31.76
N TYR A 310 4.76 -3.68 31.75
CA TYR A 310 4.39 -4.70 32.76
C TYR A 310 5.65 -5.43 33.25
N GLU A 311 5.61 -5.89 34.51
CA GLU A 311 6.62 -6.73 35.17
C GLU A 311 8.04 -6.12 35.13
N GLY A 312 8.12 -4.77 35.08
CA GLY A 312 9.39 -4.07 35.08
C GLY A 312 10.03 -3.88 33.71
N TYR A 313 9.37 -4.28 32.61
CA TYR A 313 9.83 -3.97 31.25
C TYR A 313 9.93 -2.45 31.07
N LYS A 314 10.94 -2.01 30.31
CA LYS A 314 11.10 -0.61 29.92
C LYS A 314 11.07 -0.48 28.40
N ILE A 315 10.13 0.32 27.89
CA ILE A 315 10.03 0.66 26.48
C ILE A 315 11.28 1.48 26.13
N SER A 316 11.97 1.10 25.06
CA SER A 316 13.14 1.80 24.55
C SER A 316 13.25 1.66 23.04
N GLY A 317 13.83 2.66 22.38
CA GLY A 317 14.10 2.64 20.95
C GLY A 317 12.85 2.63 20.07
N LEU A 318 11.67 3.02 20.59
CA LEU A 318 10.44 3.15 19.82
C LEU A 318 10.10 4.62 19.61
N GLU A 319 9.61 4.93 18.42
CA GLU A 319 9.12 6.24 18.03
C GLU A 319 7.73 6.10 17.36
N TYR A 320 6.96 7.18 17.43
CA TYR A 320 5.68 7.28 16.74
C TYR A 320 5.61 8.54 15.86
N SER A 321 4.75 8.50 14.84
CA SER A 321 4.40 9.63 13.98
C SER A 321 2.89 9.62 13.73
N VAL A 322 2.24 10.79 13.86
CA VAL A 322 0.81 10.95 13.59
C VAL A 322 0.63 11.70 12.28
N ASN A 323 -0.27 11.22 11.42
CA ASN A 323 -0.60 11.82 10.13
C ASN A 323 0.63 12.09 9.23
N ASN A 324 1.59 11.15 9.23
CA ASN A 324 2.86 11.26 8.52
C ASN A 324 3.74 12.47 8.92
N GLY A 325 3.51 13.04 10.12
CA GLY A 325 4.33 14.11 10.69
C GLY A 325 5.66 13.60 11.26
N ASP A 326 6.35 14.45 12.03
CA ASP A 326 7.65 14.15 12.61
C ASP A 326 7.59 12.93 13.56
N TRP A 327 8.73 12.24 13.66
CA TRP A 327 8.91 11.12 14.57
C TRP A 327 9.20 11.63 15.99
N THR A 328 8.49 11.10 16.96
CA THR A 328 8.60 11.45 18.39
C THR A 328 8.88 10.19 19.19
N THR A 329 9.78 10.24 20.16
CA THR A 329 10.07 9.13 21.08
C THR A 329 8.80 8.69 21.80
N LEU A 330 8.57 7.39 21.86
CA LEU A 330 7.41 6.81 22.53
C LEU A 330 7.70 6.60 24.02
N GLU A 331 6.99 7.35 24.86
CA GLU A 331 7.05 7.24 26.32
C GLU A 331 5.89 6.35 26.84
N ALA A 332 6.23 5.47 27.81
CA ALA A 332 5.25 4.57 28.42
C ALA A 332 4.04 5.32 29.01
N GLY A 333 2.84 4.83 28.76
CA GLY A 333 1.60 5.40 29.27
C GLY A 333 1.15 6.70 28.63
N THR A 334 1.97 7.33 27.77
CA THR A 334 1.61 8.54 27.06
C THR A 334 0.49 8.28 26.07
N GLY A 335 -0.57 9.09 26.14
CA GLY A 335 -1.70 9.00 25.20
C GLY A 335 -1.41 9.71 23.89
N VAL A 336 -1.50 9.00 22.78
CA VAL A 336 -1.33 9.56 21.42
C VAL A 336 -2.66 9.48 20.67
N THR A 337 -3.22 10.64 20.32
CA THR A 337 -4.49 10.72 19.59
C THR A 337 -4.26 10.59 18.09
N PHE A 338 -5.04 9.72 17.43
CA PHE A 338 -5.04 9.51 15.98
C PHE A 338 -6.45 9.15 15.50
N GLY A 339 -6.63 8.87 14.23
CA GLY A 339 -7.93 8.50 13.62
C GLY A 339 -8.81 9.71 13.31
N GLY A 340 -9.85 9.51 12.50
CA GLY A 340 -10.69 10.60 11.99
C GLY A 340 -9.84 11.64 11.26
N THR A 341 -10.03 12.90 11.61
CA THR A 341 -9.27 14.03 11.07
C THR A 341 -7.82 14.09 11.54
N ASN A 342 -7.43 13.32 12.58
CA ASN A 342 -6.05 13.29 13.08
C ASN A 342 -5.14 12.35 12.27
N GLY A 343 -5.68 11.66 11.25
CA GLY A 343 -4.90 10.78 10.38
C GLY A 343 -4.48 9.45 11.02
N ASN A 344 -3.46 8.81 10.47
CA ASN A 344 -2.92 7.54 10.94
C ASN A 344 -1.92 7.72 12.09
N LEU A 345 -1.64 6.63 12.80
CA LEU A 345 -0.51 6.53 13.75
C LEU A 345 0.47 5.48 13.23
N ARG A 346 1.73 5.83 13.06
CA ARG A 346 2.81 4.92 12.68
C ARG A 346 3.77 4.72 13.84
N LEU A 347 4.30 3.50 13.97
CA LEU A 347 5.37 3.15 14.91
C LEU A 347 6.59 2.64 14.13
N ARG A 348 7.77 2.97 14.64
CA ARG A 348 9.06 2.41 14.23
C ARG A 348 9.98 2.20 15.42
N GLY A 349 11.03 1.41 15.25
CA GLY A 349 11.95 1.16 16.36
C GLY A 349 13.36 0.79 15.93
N THR A 350 14.25 0.72 16.93
CA THR A 350 15.64 0.27 16.83
C THR A 350 15.99 -0.73 17.93
N ASN A 351 14.99 -1.36 18.56
CA ASN A 351 15.18 -2.34 19.63
C ASN A 351 15.16 -3.77 19.11
N LEU A 352 16.31 -4.36 18.84
CA LEU A 352 16.46 -5.71 18.30
C LEU A 352 15.84 -6.83 19.16
N ASN A 353 15.56 -6.57 20.45
CA ASN A 353 14.87 -7.53 21.31
C ASN A 353 13.33 -7.47 21.19
N GLY A 354 12.79 -6.48 20.48
CA GLY A 354 11.35 -6.26 20.32
C GLY A 354 10.73 -5.50 21.50
N THR A 355 9.50 -5.86 21.85
CA THR A 355 8.69 -5.13 22.85
C THR A 355 8.54 -5.90 24.17
N SER A 356 9.32 -6.96 24.34
CA SER A 356 9.33 -7.78 25.55
C SER A 356 10.63 -8.57 25.70
N VAL A 357 10.89 -9.03 26.92
CA VAL A 357 11.96 -9.97 27.28
C VAL A 357 11.32 -11.10 28.11
N PRO A 358 12.01 -12.17 28.47
CA PRO A 358 11.43 -13.23 29.31
C PRO A 358 10.80 -12.64 30.57
N HIS A 359 9.49 -12.94 30.78
CA HIS A 359 8.67 -12.51 31.93
C HIS A 359 8.38 -11.00 32.04
N GLN A 360 8.87 -10.17 31.14
CA GLN A 360 8.66 -8.72 31.15
C GLN A 360 8.19 -8.26 29.77
N TYR A 361 7.16 -7.44 29.69
CA TYR A 361 6.54 -7.09 28.41
C TYR A 361 5.88 -5.72 28.40
N SER A 362 5.53 -5.26 27.23
CA SER A 362 4.65 -4.11 27.05
C SER A 362 3.45 -4.47 26.18
N THR A 363 2.34 -3.77 26.39
CA THR A 363 1.08 -4.00 25.67
C THR A 363 0.55 -2.70 25.09
N ILE A 364 0.09 -2.76 23.85
CA ILE A 364 -0.64 -1.69 23.20
C ILE A 364 -2.09 -1.71 23.65
N THR A 365 -2.61 -0.55 24.03
CA THR A 365 -4.00 -0.35 24.45
C THR A 365 -4.62 0.84 23.73
N PHE A 366 -5.94 0.77 23.53
CA PHE A 366 -6.73 1.87 22.98
C PHE A 366 -7.81 2.26 23.98
N THR A 367 -8.01 3.58 24.19
CA THR A 367 -8.88 4.06 25.28
C THR A 367 -10.35 3.94 24.95
N ASP A 368 -10.76 4.22 23.69
CA ASP A 368 -12.15 4.02 23.28
C ASP A 368 -12.37 2.60 22.77
N ARG A 369 -13.14 1.82 23.53
CA ARG A 369 -13.45 0.43 23.20
C ARG A 369 -14.52 0.25 22.12
N ASN A 370 -15.15 1.32 21.65
CA ASN A 370 -16.17 1.31 20.62
C ASN A 370 -15.61 1.68 19.23
N VAL A 371 -14.43 2.30 19.18
CA VAL A 371 -13.79 2.71 17.92
C VAL A 371 -12.88 1.61 17.40
N PRO A 372 -13.26 0.92 16.30
CA PRO A 372 -12.44 -0.12 15.71
C PRO A 372 -11.11 0.43 15.16
N VAL A 373 -10.05 -0.33 15.35
CA VAL A 373 -8.69 0.00 14.88
C VAL A 373 -8.20 -1.07 13.92
N ALA A 374 -7.75 -0.67 12.75
CA ALA A 374 -7.01 -1.54 11.85
C ALA A 374 -5.50 -1.33 12.04
N CYS A 375 -4.75 -2.43 12.03
CA CYS A 375 -3.29 -2.42 12.03
C CYS A 375 -2.76 -3.05 10.74
N THR A 376 -1.72 -2.44 10.17
CA THR A 376 -1.00 -2.89 8.98
C THR A 376 0.50 -2.70 9.18
N GLY A 377 1.30 -3.08 8.19
CA GLY A 377 2.75 -2.91 8.20
C GLY A 377 3.50 -4.13 8.71
N ASP A 378 4.81 -4.09 8.66
CA ASP A 378 5.71 -5.17 9.03
C ASP A 378 6.21 -4.98 10.47
N ILE A 379 5.99 -5.98 11.34
CA ILE A 379 6.39 -5.91 12.75
C ILE A 379 7.90 -5.71 12.92
N ARG A 380 8.73 -6.14 11.96
CA ARG A 380 10.19 -6.02 12.02
C ARG A 380 10.66 -4.57 11.99
N THR A 381 9.83 -3.63 11.53
CA THR A 381 10.11 -2.19 11.60
C THR A 381 10.15 -1.65 13.03
N LEU A 382 9.68 -2.42 14.02
CA LEU A 382 9.87 -2.11 15.44
C LEU A 382 11.24 -2.56 15.97
N LEU A 383 11.93 -3.47 15.25
CA LEU A 383 13.27 -3.97 15.61
C LEU A 383 14.38 -3.08 15.04
N ASP A 384 14.33 -2.85 13.74
CA ASP A 384 15.25 -2.00 12.98
C ASP A 384 14.50 -1.50 11.73
N TRP A 385 13.97 -0.28 11.81
CA TRP A 385 13.14 0.26 10.74
C TRP A 385 13.93 0.52 9.45
N ASP A 386 15.23 0.76 9.54
CA ASP A 386 16.11 1.08 8.40
C ASP A 386 16.54 -0.21 7.66
N ASN A 387 16.74 -1.32 8.40
CA ASN A 387 17.18 -2.60 7.87
C ASN A 387 16.16 -3.73 8.11
N TYR A 388 14.87 -3.43 8.20
CA TYR A 388 13.82 -4.36 8.63
C TYR A 388 13.74 -5.64 7.79
N THR A 389 14.12 -5.60 6.50
CA THR A 389 14.09 -6.76 5.60
C THR A 389 15.14 -7.81 5.93
N THR A 390 16.25 -7.41 6.55
CA THR A 390 17.42 -8.26 6.88
C THR A 390 17.65 -8.40 8.38
N VAL A 391 16.83 -7.75 9.22
CA VAL A 391 16.99 -7.80 10.67
C VAL A 391 16.89 -9.23 11.20
N ASN A 392 17.81 -9.59 12.11
CA ASN A 392 17.77 -10.88 12.78
C ASN A 392 16.63 -10.92 13.82
N THR A 393 15.74 -11.92 13.70
CA THR A 393 14.57 -12.09 14.55
C THR A 393 14.72 -13.17 15.63
N GLU A 394 15.88 -13.84 15.72
CA GLU A 394 16.11 -14.97 16.64
C GLU A 394 16.02 -14.61 18.13
N ASN A 395 16.15 -13.33 18.46
CA ASN A 395 16.00 -12.83 19.83
C ASN A 395 14.78 -11.92 20.03
N ALA A 396 14.07 -11.60 18.94
CA ALA A 396 12.94 -10.69 18.98
C ALA A 396 11.71 -11.30 19.64
N ARG A 397 11.10 -10.55 20.55
CA ARG A 397 9.89 -10.96 21.29
C ARG A 397 8.85 -9.86 21.28
N PHE A 398 7.59 -10.27 21.06
CA PHE A 398 6.40 -9.42 21.04
C PHE A 398 5.28 -10.02 21.89
N ASN A 399 5.67 -10.69 23.01
CA ASN A 399 4.69 -11.29 23.91
C ASN A 399 3.69 -10.25 24.39
N PHE A 400 2.42 -10.60 24.41
CA PHE A 400 1.32 -9.76 24.88
C PHE A 400 1.16 -8.41 24.16
N LEU A 401 1.85 -8.15 23.05
CA LEU A 401 1.86 -6.81 22.42
C LEU A 401 0.46 -6.25 22.17
N PHE A 402 -0.49 -7.07 21.70
CA PHE A 402 -1.90 -6.71 21.48
C PHE A 402 -2.87 -7.47 22.40
N ASN A 403 -2.38 -7.98 23.54
CA ASN A 403 -3.22 -8.77 24.45
C ASN A 403 -4.43 -7.97 24.94
N ASN A 404 -5.64 -8.59 24.87
CA ASN A 404 -6.93 -7.97 25.20
C ASN A 404 -7.28 -6.71 24.42
N CYS A 405 -6.69 -6.51 23.23
CA CYS A 405 -7.00 -5.40 22.34
C CYS A 405 -8.28 -5.69 21.54
N SER A 406 -9.45 -5.60 22.21
CA SER A 406 -10.75 -5.98 21.64
C SER A 406 -11.17 -5.16 20.43
N VAL A 407 -10.65 -3.93 20.26
CA VAL A 407 -10.97 -3.05 19.10
C VAL A 407 -10.15 -3.36 17.85
N LEU A 408 -9.11 -4.20 17.94
CA LEU A 408 -8.22 -4.53 16.83
C LEU A 408 -8.95 -5.38 15.78
N THR A 409 -9.00 -4.92 14.53
CA THR A 409 -9.73 -5.58 13.42
C THR A 409 -8.83 -6.28 12.41
N SER A 410 -7.56 -5.87 12.33
CA SER A 410 -6.50 -6.50 11.51
C SER A 410 -5.17 -6.45 12.25
N ALA A 411 -4.26 -7.35 11.91
CA ALA A 411 -2.93 -7.49 12.52
C ALA A 411 -1.83 -7.00 11.57
N PRO A 412 -0.66 -6.58 12.08
CA PRO A 412 0.53 -6.34 11.26
C PRO A 412 1.04 -7.66 10.65
N GLU A 413 1.89 -7.58 9.64
CA GLU A 413 2.59 -8.73 9.06
C GLU A 413 3.64 -9.28 10.04
N LEU A 414 3.77 -10.61 10.09
CA LEU A 414 4.72 -11.34 10.92
C LEU A 414 5.61 -12.26 10.05
N PRO A 415 6.50 -11.69 9.25
CA PRO A 415 7.22 -12.43 8.21
C PRO A 415 8.44 -13.21 8.73
N ALA A 416 8.73 -13.20 10.03
CA ALA A 416 9.87 -13.89 10.62
C ALA A 416 9.84 -15.41 10.36
N THR A 417 10.95 -15.96 9.85
CA THR A 417 11.16 -17.40 9.64
C THR A 417 12.02 -18.06 10.73
N SER A 418 12.81 -17.25 11.45
CA SER A 418 13.56 -17.63 12.65
C SER A 418 12.91 -16.97 13.87
N LEU A 419 12.60 -17.74 14.89
CA LEU A 419 11.79 -17.34 16.04
C LEU A 419 12.59 -17.46 17.34
N ALA A 420 12.36 -16.52 18.27
CA ALA A 420 12.78 -16.66 19.66
C ALA A 420 11.80 -17.52 20.45
N ASP A 421 12.22 -18.10 21.59
CA ASP A 421 11.31 -18.67 22.57
C ASP A 421 10.33 -17.59 23.06
N ASN A 422 9.04 -17.95 23.15
CA ASN A 422 7.94 -17.05 23.54
C ASN A 422 7.75 -15.84 22.61
N CYS A 423 8.25 -15.79 21.37
CA CYS A 423 8.28 -14.56 20.55
C CYS A 423 6.90 -13.92 20.32
N TYR A 424 5.84 -14.71 20.19
CA TYR A 424 4.48 -14.23 19.98
C TYR A 424 3.49 -14.82 21.02
N TYR A 425 3.99 -15.16 22.21
CA TYR A 425 3.20 -15.67 23.31
C TYR A 425 2.05 -14.69 23.66
N CYS A 426 0.79 -15.14 23.61
CA CYS A 426 -0.43 -14.35 23.88
C CYS A 426 -0.54 -13.05 23.04
N MET A 427 0.17 -12.91 21.92
CA MET A 427 0.28 -11.62 21.22
C MET A 427 -1.07 -11.00 20.86
N PHE A 428 -2.04 -11.79 20.40
CA PHE A 428 -3.39 -11.34 20.03
C PHE A 428 -4.47 -11.98 20.92
N SER A 429 -4.11 -12.57 22.04
CA SER A 429 -5.09 -13.18 22.94
C SER A 429 -6.13 -12.14 23.38
N GLY A 430 -7.43 -12.48 23.29
CA GLY A 430 -8.53 -11.58 23.61
C GLY A 430 -8.82 -10.47 22.57
N CYS A 431 -8.21 -10.50 21.39
CA CYS A 431 -8.56 -9.60 20.29
C CYS A 431 -9.88 -10.03 19.64
N THR A 432 -11.00 -9.78 20.32
CA THR A 432 -12.32 -10.31 19.94
C THR A 432 -12.82 -9.83 18.58
N ASN A 433 -12.39 -8.66 18.09
CA ASN A 433 -12.77 -8.11 16.77
C ASN A 433 -11.80 -8.47 15.64
N LEU A 434 -10.73 -9.22 15.90
CA LEU A 434 -9.76 -9.62 14.87
C LEU A 434 -10.43 -10.56 13.85
N LYS A 435 -10.46 -10.15 12.59
CA LYS A 435 -11.19 -10.86 11.51
C LYS A 435 -10.34 -11.88 10.76
N SER A 436 -9.04 -11.64 10.67
CA SER A 436 -8.08 -12.50 9.98
C SER A 436 -6.74 -12.51 10.71
N ALA A 437 -6.11 -13.67 10.77
CA ALA A 437 -4.76 -13.80 11.29
C ALA A 437 -3.70 -13.40 10.24
N PRO A 438 -2.54 -12.87 10.66
CA PRO A 438 -1.39 -12.69 9.79
C PRO A 438 -0.81 -14.04 9.35
N LYS A 439 0.04 -14.04 8.31
CA LYS A 439 0.80 -15.24 7.92
C LYS A 439 1.85 -15.58 8.97
N LEU A 440 2.11 -16.89 9.13
CA LEU A 440 3.10 -17.44 10.05
C LEU A 440 4.05 -18.38 9.29
N PRO A 441 5.07 -17.85 8.60
CA PRO A 441 5.84 -18.61 7.63
C PRO A 441 6.93 -19.53 8.22
N ALA A 442 7.18 -19.49 9.52
CA ALA A 442 8.28 -20.22 10.15
C ALA A 442 8.17 -21.75 9.97
N PRO A 443 9.15 -22.41 9.34
CA PRO A 443 9.16 -23.86 9.09
C PRO A 443 9.58 -24.70 10.32
N THR A 444 10.27 -24.05 11.26
CA THR A 444 10.74 -24.63 12.53
C THR A 444 10.33 -23.74 13.68
N LEU A 445 9.78 -24.34 14.72
CA LEU A 445 9.26 -23.60 15.88
C LEU A 445 10.18 -23.75 17.10
N THR A 446 10.10 -22.74 17.97
CA THR A 446 10.75 -22.68 19.27
C THR A 446 9.75 -22.82 20.40
N THR A 447 10.22 -22.94 21.64
CA THR A 447 9.39 -23.15 22.81
C THR A 447 8.39 -21.99 23.00
N CYS A 448 7.11 -22.33 23.16
CA CYS A 448 6.00 -21.39 23.41
C CYS A 448 5.86 -20.27 22.38
N CYS A 449 6.43 -20.36 21.16
CA CYS A 449 6.50 -19.24 20.22
C CYS A 449 5.12 -18.71 19.78
N TYR A 450 4.09 -19.56 19.66
CA TYR A 450 2.71 -19.20 19.31
C TYR A 450 1.70 -19.63 20.40
N ASN A 451 2.18 -19.86 21.63
CA ASN A 451 1.34 -20.28 22.74
C ASN A 451 0.27 -19.21 23.02
N TYR A 452 -1.02 -19.61 23.06
CA TYR A 452 -2.23 -18.77 23.24
C TYR A 452 -2.32 -17.56 22.30
N MET A 453 -1.61 -17.56 21.16
CA MET A 453 -1.46 -16.36 20.30
C MET A 453 -2.78 -15.73 19.88
N PHE A 454 -3.80 -16.54 19.53
CA PHE A 454 -5.13 -16.08 19.12
C PHE A 454 -6.25 -16.53 20.07
N SER A 455 -5.90 -16.93 21.29
CA SER A 455 -6.90 -17.38 22.26
C SER A 455 -7.98 -16.30 22.48
N GLY A 456 -9.27 -16.67 22.41
CA GLY A 456 -10.37 -15.72 22.58
C GLY A 456 -10.61 -14.76 21.41
N CYS A 457 -9.99 -14.97 20.24
CA CYS A 457 -10.29 -14.21 19.04
C CYS A 457 -11.62 -14.68 18.43
N THR A 458 -12.74 -14.29 19.06
CA THR A 458 -14.06 -14.82 18.73
C THR A 458 -14.55 -14.51 17.32
N ASN A 459 -14.08 -13.42 16.67
CA ASN A 459 -14.44 -13.08 15.30
C ASN A 459 -13.50 -13.67 14.23
N LEU A 460 -12.47 -14.43 14.63
CA LEU A 460 -11.56 -15.08 13.70
C LEU A 460 -12.26 -16.23 12.98
N LYS A 461 -12.41 -16.11 11.65
CA LYS A 461 -13.15 -17.08 10.82
C LYS A 461 -12.28 -18.16 10.19
N THR A 462 -11.02 -17.85 9.92
CA THR A 462 -10.04 -18.71 9.27
C THR A 462 -8.71 -18.65 9.99
N ALA A 463 -8.12 -19.80 10.24
CA ALA A 463 -6.76 -19.89 10.77
C ALA A 463 -5.73 -19.57 9.67
N PRO A 464 -4.53 -19.08 10.02
CA PRO A 464 -3.42 -18.97 9.07
C PRO A 464 -2.90 -20.37 8.69
N GLU A 465 -2.14 -20.46 7.61
CA GLU A 465 -1.36 -21.65 7.31
C GLU A 465 -0.28 -21.86 8.39
N LEU A 466 -0.08 -23.12 8.78
CA LEU A 466 0.93 -23.53 9.77
C LEU A 466 1.92 -24.51 9.11
N PRO A 467 2.95 -24.02 8.42
CA PRO A 467 3.84 -24.84 7.59
C PRO A 467 4.85 -25.67 8.39
N ALA A 468 4.96 -25.44 9.70
CA ALA A 468 6.02 -26.03 10.52
C ALA A 468 5.92 -27.55 10.62
N LYS A 469 7.00 -28.22 10.25
CA LYS A 469 7.17 -29.67 10.40
C LYS A 469 8.00 -30.05 11.64
N VAL A 470 8.80 -29.12 12.15
CA VAL A 470 9.61 -29.29 13.36
C VAL A 470 9.00 -28.44 14.46
N LEU A 471 8.49 -29.11 15.48
CA LEU A 471 7.81 -28.50 16.61
C LEU A 471 8.72 -28.42 17.84
N ALA A 472 8.42 -27.49 18.74
CA ALA A 472 9.00 -27.40 20.07
C ALA A 472 7.93 -27.57 21.16
N ASN A 473 8.33 -27.58 22.43
CA ASN A 473 7.40 -27.71 23.55
C ASN A 473 6.43 -26.51 23.57
N GLN A 474 5.13 -26.82 23.78
CA GLN A 474 4.07 -25.83 23.93
C GLN A 474 3.96 -24.80 22.77
N CYS A 475 4.52 -25.07 21.59
CA CYS A 475 4.62 -24.08 20.53
C CYS A 475 3.25 -23.61 19.98
N TYR A 476 2.21 -24.44 20.02
CA TYR A 476 0.84 -24.13 19.61
C TYR A 476 -0.18 -24.37 20.74
N ASP A 477 0.27 -24.50 22.00
CA ASP A 477 -0.62 -24.71 23.13
C ASP A 477 -1.66 -23.57 23.21
N GLY A 478 -2.95 -23.92 23.25
CA GLY A 478 -4.08 -22.99 23.33
C GLY A 478 -4.18 -21.97 22.19
N MET A 479 -3.45 -22.14 21.07
CA MET A 479 -3.30 -21.10 20.04
C MET A 479 -4.62 -20.50 19.56
N PHE A 480 -5.66 -21.30 19.35
CA PHE A 480 -7.00 -20.88 18.91
C PHE A 480 -8.07 -21.15 19.96
N SER A 481 -7.70 -21.37 21.21
CA SER A 481 -8.68 -21.65 22.29
C SER A 481 -9.73 -20.55 22.35
N GLY A 482 -11.03 -20.91 22.33
CA GLY A 482 -12.14 -19.96 22.37
C GLY A 482 -12.38 -19.16 21.06
N CYS A 483 -11.77 -19.54 19.93
CA CYS A 483 -12.08 -18.96 18.63
C CYS A 483 -13.42 -19.49 18.11
N THR A 484 -14.52 -19.00 18.67
CA THR A 484 -15.87 -19.57 18.46
C THR A 484 -16.36 -19.50 17.01
N ASN A 485 -15.87 -18.57 16.17
CA ASN A 485 -16.25 -18.46 14.75
C ASN A 485 -15.33 -19.24 13.80
N LEU A 486 -14.30 -19.92 14.30
CA LEU A 486 -13.41 -20.73 13.49
C LEU A 486 -14.13 -21.99 12.98
N LYS A 487 -14.21 -22.18 11.65
CA LYS A 487 -15.00 -23.26 11.03
C LYS A 487 -14.17 -24.48 10.65
N THR A 488 -12.90 -24.28 10.31
CA THR A 488 -11.97 -25.32 9.83
C THR A 488 -10.62 -25.18 10.52
N ALA A 489 -10.05 -26.31 10.92
CA ALA A 489 -8.68 -26.34 11.41
C ALA A 489 -7.69 -26.14 10.24
N PRO A 490 -6.54 -25.50 10.46
CA PRO A 490 -5.46 -25.46 9.47
C PRO A 490 -4.83 -26.87 9.31
N LYS A 491 -4.11 -27.08 8.21
CA LYS A 491 -3.29 -28.29 8.08
C LYS A 491 -2.17 -28.28 9.12
N LEU A 492 -1.94 -29.43 9.72
CA LEU A 492 -0.90 -29.66 10.75
C LEU A 492 0.10 -30.68 10.21
N PRO A 493 1.16 -30.27 9.49
CA PRO A 493 2.03 -31.17 8.74
C PRO A 493 3.07 -31.92 9.59
N ALA A 494 3.20 -31.57 10.88
CA ALA A 494 4.15 -32.20 11.78
C ALA A 494 3.72 -33.63 12.13
N LYS A 495 4.64 -34.58 11.94
CA LYS A 495 4.40 -36.00 12.23
C LYS A 495 4.89 -36.41 13.63
N SER A 496 5.86 -35.70 14.18
CA SER A 496 6.44 -35.95 15.51
C SER A 496 6.09 -34.78 16.43
N LEU A 497 5.34 -35.09 17.48
CA LEU A 497 4.87 -34.11 18.44
C LEU A 497 5.88 -33.90 19.58
N ARG A 498 5.69 -32.82 20.35
CA ARG A 498 6.49 -32.43 21.50
C ARG A 498 5.56 -32.21 22.72
N LEU A 499 6.17 -31.98 23.90
CA LEU A 499 5.45 -31.72 25.13
C LEU A 499 4.41 -30.61 24.94
N LEU A 500 3.11 -30.95 25.17
CA LEU A 500 1.97 -30.02 25.14
C LEU A 500 1.88 -29.16 23.84
N CYS A 501 2.46 -29.62 22.71
CA CYS A 501 2.58 -28.74 21.53
C CYS A 501 1.25 -28.39 20.86
N TYR A 502 0.22 -29.23 20.97
CA TYR A 502 -1.16 -28.99 20.51
C TYR A 502 -2.18 -29.01 21.67
N ALA A 503 -1.72 -28.93 22.93
CA ALA A 503 -2.62 -28.93 24.07
C ALA A 503 -3.63 -27.77 23.96
N GLY A 504 -4.92 -28.05 24.16
CA GLY A 504 -5.98 -27.03 24.10
C GLY A 504 -6.08 -26.22 22.81
N MET A 505 -5.37 -26.58 21.75
CA MET A 505 -5.18 -25.73 20.55
C MET A 505 -6.49 -25.17 19.98
N PHE A 506 -7.55 -25.97 19.95
CA PHE A 506 -8.88 -25.60 19.48
C PHE A 506 -9.96 -25.70 20.57
N SER A 507 -9.57 -25.78 21.84
CA SER A 507 -10.53 -25.90 22.95
C SER A 507 -11.56 -24.75 22.89
N GLY A 508 -12.87 -25.07 22.92
CA GLY A 508 -13.93 -24.06 22.85
C GLY A 508 -14.17 -23.44 21.45
N CYS A 509 -13.59 -24.00 20.40
CA CYS A 509 -13.92 -23.60 19.01
C CYS A 509 -15.28 -24.21 18.62
N THR A 510 -16.37 -23.64 19.13
CA THR A 510 -17.71 -24.23 19.05
C THR A 510 -18.23 -24.41 17.62
N ASN A 511 -17.77 -23.63 16.62
CA ASN A 511 -18.17 -23.76 15.21
C ASN A 511 -17.22 -24.64 14.38
N LEU A 512 -16.15 -25.20 14.99
CA LEU A 512 -15.21 -26.07 14.27
C LEU A 512 -15.91 -27.38 13.87
N LYS A 513 -15.82 -27.73 12.58
CA LYS A 513 -16.53 -28.90 12.02
C LYS A 513 -15.63 -30.09 11.77
N SER A 514 -14.36 -29.85 11.41
CA SER A 514 -13.43 -30.94 11.08
C SER A 514 -11.99 -30.58 11.41
N ALA A 515 -11.19 -31.62 11.68
CA ALA A 515 -9.75 -31.51 11.85
C ALA A 515 -9.05 -32.79 11.38
N GLU A 516 -7.80 -32.65 10.92
CA GLU A 516 -6.96 -33.75 10.45
C GLU A 516 -5.60 -33.76 11.14
N LEU A 517 -5.23 -34.90 11.72
CA LEU A 517 -3.97 -35.14 12.42
C LEU A 517 -3.30 -36.39 11.83
N SER A 518 -2.21 -36.18 11.07
CA SER A 518 -1.39 -37.25 10.47
C SER A 518 -0.15 -37.50 11.32
N ILE A 519 -0.33 -37.95 12.55
CA ILE A 519 0.70 -38.09 13.57
C ILE A 519 1.33 -39.50 13.52
N GLU A 520 2.66 -39.56 13.57
CA GLU A 520 3.42 -40.81 13.64
C GLU A 520 3.95 -41.08 15.08
N PHE A 521 4.32 -40.01 15.78
CA PHE A 521 4.89 -40.09 17.13
C PHE A 521 4.20 -39.10 18.09
N LEU A 522 3.68 -39.63 19.18
CA LEU A 522 3.06 -38.88 20.27
C LEU A 522 4.11 -38.51 21.35
N TYR A 523 3.84 -37.44 22.08
CA TYR A 523 4.63 -37.04 23.25
C TYR A 523 3.71 -36.58 24.40
N ARG A 524 4.22 -36.55 25.64
CA ARG A 524 3.44 -36.27 26.86
C ARG A 524 2.55 -35.02 26.70
N GLY A 525 1.23 -35.19 26.89
CA GLY A 525 0.22 -34.15 26.85
C GLY A 525 0.07 -33.46 25.50
N CYS A 526 0.65 -34.00 24.42
CA CYS A 526 0.76 -33.28 23.13
C CYS A 526 -0.58 -32.84 22.56
N CYS A 527 -1.67 -33.57 22.77
CA CYS A 527 -3.03 -33.25 22.34
C CYS A 527 -4.02 -33.12 23.53
N TYR A 528 -3.53 -32.89 24.76
CA TYR A 528 -4.36 -32.71 25.93
C TYR A 528 -5.45 -31.66 25.68
N ARG A 529 -6.74 -32.01 25.82
CA ARG A 529 -7.90 -31.12 25.58
C ARG A 529 -7.94 -30.42 24.24
N MET A 530 -7.29 -30.93 23.20
CA MET A 530 -7.09 -30.23 21.90
C MET A 530 -8.40 -29.72 21.29
N PHE A 531 -9.46 -30.54 21.30
CA PHE A 531 -10.79 -30.22 20.80
C PHE A 531 -11.86 -30.17 21.86
N ALA A 532 -11.49 -30.03 23.14
CA ALA A 532 -12.46 -29.96 24.22
C ALA A 532 -13.47 -28.83 23.98
N ASN A 533 -14.78 -29.12 24.17
CA ASN A 533 -15.88 -28.17 23.91
C ASN A 533 -16.02 -27.69 22.45
N CYS A 534 -15.49 -28.40 21.47
CA CYS A 534 -15.78 -28.17 20.05
C CYS A 534 -17.14 -28.79 19.69
N THR A 535 -18.23 -28.21 20.18
CA THR A 535 -19.56 -28.84 20.19
C THR A 535 -20.10 -29.17 18.79
N ASN A 536 -19.73 -28.43 17.74
CA ASN A 536 -20.13 -28.71 16.34
C ASN A 536 -19.16 -29.63 15.57
N LEU A 537 -18.14 -30.18 16.23
CA LEU A 537 -17.17 -31.05 15.57
C LEU A 537 -17.85 -32.35 15.11
N SER A 538 -17.81 -32.64 13.83
CA SER A 538 -18.46 -33.79 13.20
C SER A 538 -17.49 -34.76 12.54
N SER A 539 -16.23 -34.34 12.29
CA SER A 539 -15.24 -35.21 11.67
C SER A 539 -13.84 -34.97 12.21
N VAL A 540 -13.17 -36.04 12.62
CA VAL A 540 -11.77 -36.00 13.06
C VAL A 540 -10.98 -37.14 12.45
N THR A 541 -9.80 -36.81 11.93
CA THR A 541 -8.79 -37.80 11.51
C THR A 541 -7.65 -37.82 12.54
N MET A 542 -7.32 -39.01 13.07
CA MET A 542 -6.21 -39.25 13.99
C MET A 542 -5.45 -40.51 13.54
N LEU A 543 -4.36 -40.33 12.84
CA LEU A 543 -3.60 -41.44 12.25
C LEU A 543 -2.40 -41.92 13.11
N ALA A 544 -2.44 -41.67 14.41
CA ALA A 544 -1.43 -42.21 15.33
C ALA A 544 -1.49 -43.73 15.35
N PRO A 545 -0.35 -44.44 15.28
CA PRO A 545 -0.31 -45.89 15.39
C PRO A 545 -0.73 -46.38 16.82
N SER A 546 -1.34 -47.57 16.91
CA SER A 546 -1.78 -48.14 18.19
C SER A 546 -0.65 -48.24 19.23
N LYS A 547 0.57 -48.58 18.83
CA LYS A 547 1.75 -48.64 19.68
C LYS A 547 2.05 -47.31 20.39
N GLU A 548 1.83 -46.20 19.72
CA GLU A 548 2.05 -44.85 20.30
C GLU A 548 0.93 -44.50 21.30
N ILE A 549 -0.32 -44.89 20.98
CA ILE A 549 -1.50 -44.62 21.82
C ILE A 549 -1.42 -45.42 23.14
N THR A 550 -0.87 -46.64 23.08
CA THR A 550 -0.81 -47.56 24.24
C THR A 550 0.45 -47.42 25.10
N LEU A 551 1.41 -46.56 24.74
CA LEU A 551 2.59 -46.32 25.57
C LEU A 551 2.18 -45.85 26.97
N SER A 552 2.54 -46.65 27.99
CA SER A 552 2.12 -46.42 29.38
C SER A 552 2.75 -45.17 30.00
N GLY A 553 2.00 -44.47 30.86
CA GLY A 553 2.49 -43.39 31.72
C GLY A 553 2.45 -41.99 31.13
N SER A 554 1.79 -41.79 30.00
CA SER A 554 1.76 -40.50 29.33
C SER A 554 0.34 -40.09 28.94
N SER A 555 -0.13 -38.97 29.44
CA SER A 555 -1.46 -38.38 29.17
C SER A 555 -1.50 -37.73 27.79
N TYR A 556 -1.24 -38.51 26.71
CA TYR A 556 -1.07 -37.94 25.33
C TYR A 556 -2.33 -37.27 24.82
N LEU A 557 -3.47 -37.92 24.99
CA LEU A 557 -4.77 -37.60 24.42
C LEU A 557 -5.85 -37.35 25.48
N ASP A 558 -5.47 -37.12 26.74
CA ASP A 558 -6.44 -36.95 27.81
C ASP A 558 -7.44 -35.85 27.52
N ASN A 559 -8.73 -36.20 27.50
CA ASN A 559 -9.84 -35.29 27.25
C ASN A 559 -9.76 -34.53 25.90
N TRP A 560 -9.02 -35.03 24.91
CA TRP A 560 -8.82 -34.30 23.64
C TRP A 560 -10.13 -34.07 22.87
N LEU A 561 -11.12 -34.97 23.00
CA LEU A 561 -12.47 -34.86 22.45
C LEU A 561 -13.55 -34.62 23.53
N ASN A 562 -13.18 -34.20 24.73
CA ASN A 562 -14.14 -33.98 25.81
C ASN A 562 -15.20 -32.97 25.38
N ASN A 563 -16.50 -33.37 25.48
CA ASN A 563 -17.64 -32.55 25.04
C ASN A 563 -17.57 -32.08 23.57
N ALA A 564 -16.84 -32.79 22.70
CA ALA A 564 -16.78 -32.51 21.27
C ALA A 564 -17.94 -33.20 20.53
N GLY A 565 -18.52 -32.56 19.51
CA GLY A 565 -19.61 -33.10 18.70
C GLY A 565 -20.92 -33.28 19.44
N THR A 566 -21.16 -32.52 20.52
CA THR A 566 -22.34 -32.66 21.37
C THR A 566 -23.50 -31.75 20.99
N ASP A 567 -23.32 -30.83 20.05
CA ASP A 567 -24.39 -29.96 19.59
C ASP A 567 -25.52 -30.82 18.97
N PRO A 568 -26.79 -30.56 19.29
CA PRO A 568 -27.93 -31.34 18.77
C PRO A 568 -28.03 -31.33 17.21
N SER A 569 -27.40 -30.39 16.56
CA SER A 569 -27.34 -30.34 15.08
C SER A 569 -26.36 -31.35 14.47
N VAL A 570 -25.43 -31.90 15.24
CA VAL A 570 -24.45 -32.90 14.81
C VAL A 570 -25.12 -34.30 14.88
N LYS A 571 -25.72 -34.71 13.77
CA LYS A 571 -26.45 -36.00 13.69
C LYS A 571 -25.52 -37.20 13.51
N ASN A 572 -24.44 -37.03 12.76
CA ASN A 572 -23.47 -38.08 12.44
C ASN A 572 -22.05 -37.57 12.70
N ARG A 573 -21.21 -38.47 13.22
CA ARG A 573 -19.77 -38.21 13.43
C ARG A 573 -18.95 -39.18 12.59
N THR A 574 -17.77 -38.76 12.22
CA THR A 574 -16.79 -39.59 11.52
C THR A 574 -15.45 -39.51 12.27
N LEU A 575 -14.98 -40.63 12.78
CA LEU A 575 -13.64 -40.76 13.30
C LEU A 575 -12.80 -41.60 12.33
N LYS A 576 -11.75 -41.00 11.77
CA LYS A 576 -10.82 -41.73 10.92
C LYS A 576 -9.54 -42.01 11.72
N VAL A 577 -9.14 -43.26 11.78
CA VAL A 577 -7.98 -43.77 12.54
C VAL A 577 -6.99 -44.49 11.62
N GLN A 578 -5.79 -44.83 12.12
CA GLN A 578 -4.80 -45.57 11.35
C GLN A 578 -5.32 -46.94 10.89
N ASP A 579 -5.87 -47.68 11.84
CA ASP A 579 -6.40 -49.05 11.67
C ASP A 579 -7.32 -49.44 12.84
N LYS A 580 -7.89 -50.66 12.82
CA LYS A 580 -8.73 -51.20 13.92
C LYS A 580 -7.95 -51.25 15.27
N ALA A 581 -6.66 -51.60 15.26
CA ALA A 581 -5.86 -51.67 16.49
C ALA A 581 -5.70 -50.26 17.12
N ALA A 582 -5.56 -49.19 16.31
CA ALA A 582 -5.55 -47.82 16.81
C ALA A 582 -6.89 -47.40 17.41
N TYR A 583 -8.03 -47.81 16.80
CA TYR A 583 -9.36 -47.57 17.35
C TYR A 583 -9.54 -48.25 18.73
N GLU A 584 -9.19 -49.52 18.84
CA GLU A 584 -9.28 -50.26 20.08
C GLU A 584 -8.38 -49.66 21.19
N ALA A 585 -7.20 -49.19 20.81
CA ALA A 585 -6.32 -48.50 21.74
C ALA A 585 -6.91 -47.18 22.27
N LEU A 586 -7.59 -46.41 21.42
CA LEU A 586 -8.32 -45.20 21.85
C LEU A 586 -9.51 -45.57 22.74
N LYS A 587 -10.32 -46.56 22.35
CA LYS A 587 -11.53 -47.03 23.07
C LYS A 587 -11.20 -47.58 24.47
N ALA A 588 -10.03 -48.17 24.65
CA ALA A 588 -9.58 -48.72 25.92
C ALA A 588 -9.43 -47.66 27.03
N ASN A 589 -9.37 -46.36 26.71
CA ASN A 589 -9.28 -45.28 27.67
C ASN A 589 -10.42 -44.27 27.48
N ALA A 590 -11.36 -44.20 28.42
CA ALA A 590 -12.51 -43.29 28.32
C ALA A 590 -12.14 -41.81 28.25
N SER A 591 -10.96 -41.40 28.75
CA SER A 591 -10.47 -40.02 28.56
C SER A 591 -9.93 -39.75 27.14
N TYR A 592 -9.61 -40.82 26.39
CA TYR A 592 -9.13 -40.70 25.00
C TYR A 592 -10.29 -40.73 24.01
N LEU A 593 -11.28 -41.63 24.18
CA LEU A 593 -12.41 -41.73 23.26
C LEU A 593 -13.74 -41.74 24.01
N PRO A 594 -14.42 -40.58 24.09
CA PRO A 594 -15.74 -40.52 24.74
C PRO A 594 -16.78 -41.32 23.91
N THR A 595 -17.86 -41.77 24.58
CA THR A 595 -18.85 -42.69 24.01
C THR A 595 -19.48 -42.19 22.71
N ASN A 596 -19.74 -40.89 22.60
CA ASN A 596 -20.33 -40.29 21.40
C ASN A 596 -19.39 -40.32 20.17
N TRP A 597 -18.14 -40.72 20.30
CA TRP A 597 -17.17 -40.95 19.23
C TRP A 597 -16.84 -42.44 19.01
N GLN A 598 -17.58 -43.33 19.63
CA GLN A 598 -17.44 -44.79 19.46
C GLN A 598 -18.45 -45.33 18.44
N ILE A 599 -18.17 -46.49 17.87
CA ILE A 599 -19.07 -47.22 16.99
C ILE A 599 -20.42 -47.44 17.69
N GLY A 600 -21.55 -47.22 17.02
CA GLY A 600 -22.89 -47.45 17.57
C GLY A 600 -23.61 -46.21 18.10
N ASP A 601 -22.93 -45.04 18.31
CA ASP A 601 -23.55 -43.81 18.83
C ASP A 601 -23.60 -42.70 17.74
N ASN A 602 -24.16 -43.02 16.59
CA ASN A 602 -24.17 -42.16 15.41
C ASN A 602 -22.74 -41.71 14.99
N CYS A 603 -21.75 -42.57 15.22
CA CYS A 603 -20.37 -42.38 14.82
C CYS A 603 -19.92 -43.49 13.89
N THR A 604 -19.45 -43.13 12.70
CA THR A 604 -18.80 -44.02 11.75
C THR A 604 -17.30 -43.97 12.00
N VAL A 605 -16.68 -45.11 12.21
CA VAL A 605 -15.22 -45.22 12.35
C VAL A 605 -14.63 -45.78 11.06
N LEU A 606 -13.64 -45.09 10.51
CA LEU A 606 -12.96 -45.46 9.26
C LEU A 606 -11.48 -45.75 9.52
N ASP A 607 -10.89 -46.67 8.77
CA ASP A 607 -9.42 -46.80 8.69
C ASP A 607 -8.80 -45.70 7.82
N LYS A 608 -7.46 -45.70 7.73
CA LYS A 608 -6.70 -44.73 6.93
C LYS A 608 -7.07 -44.76 5.42
N ASP A 609 -7.55 -45.87 4.91
CA ASP A 609 -7.93 -46.11 3.52
C ASP A 609 -9.41 -45.77 3.26
N GLY A 610 -10.19 -45.49 4.33
CA GLY A 610 -11.61 -45.12 4.26
C GLY A 610 -12.55 -46.31 4.39
N ASN A 611 -12.08 -47.51 4.72
CA ASN A 611 -12.94 -48.67 5.00
C ASN A 611 -13.59 -48.54 6.38
N VAL A 612 -14.86 -48.97 6.48
CA VAL A 612 -15.57 -48.94 7.75
C VAL A 612 -15.00 -49.99 8.69
N ILE A 613 -14.64 -49.58 9.89
CA ILE A 613 -14.28 -50.48 11.00
C ILE A 613 -15.57 -50.89 11.69
N THR A 614 -15.77 -52.19 11.85
CA THR A 614 -16.86 -52.77 12.61
C THR A 614 -16.36 -53.36 13.93
N GLU A 615 -17.28 -53.51 14.90
CA GLU A 615 -16.96 -54.10 16.23
C GLU A 615 -16.33 -55.50 16.15
#